data_9dacec7dbce37424bdfdb2bb581b3141
#
_entry.id   9dacec7dbce37424bdfdb2bb581b3141
#
_cell.length_a   1.000
_cell.length_b   1.000
_cell.length_c   1.000
_cell.angle_alpha   90.00
_cell.angle_beta   90.00
_cell.angle_gamma   90.00
#
_symmetry.space_group_name_H-M   'P 1'
#
loop_
_entity.id
_entity.type
_entity.pdbx_description
1 polymer ?
#
loop_
_entity_poly.entity_id
_entity_poly.type
_entity_poly.pdbx_seq_one_letter_code
_entity_poly.pdbx_strand_id
1 'polypeptide(L)'
;MRKEDIIAFFDRCAPNWDGELVRNEPVIAKILDNGGIRPGIDVLDVACGTGVLIPDYLSRGVRSVTGIDISPEMIRCAAAKFPQENVRLLCGDVETASFDRQFDCCMVYNAFPHFPDPAKLLAALAAALKQGGRLSVAHGMSRAKLDRHHSGAACKVSVGLMPEDALAELMGRWFDVDVIVSDAEMYQVCGTKR
;
A
#
# COMPACT_ATOMS: atom_id res chain seq x y z
N MET A 1 -15.22 12.29 0.35
CA MET A 1 -14.72 11.46 -0.77
C MET A 1 -15.51 10.15 -0.75
N ARG A 2 -16.20 9.81 -1.83
CA ARG A 2 -17.00 8.56 -1.92
C ARG A 2 -16.16 7.47 -2.59
N LYS A 3 -16.37 6.21 -2.20
CA LYS A 3 -15.62 5.07 -2.78
C LYS A 3 -15.86 4.90 -4.27
N GLU A 4 -17.08 5.18 -4.74
CA GLU A 4 -17.44 5.13 -6.16
C GLU A 4 -16.61 6.13 -7.00
N ASP A 5 -16.30 7.30 -6.44
CA ASP A 5 -15.49 8.31 -7.14
C ASP A 5 -14.02 7.84 -7.25
N ILE A 6 -13.50 7.17 -6.21
CA ILE A 6 -12.16 6.56 -6.20
C ILE A 6 -12.09 5.45 -7.25
N ILE A 7 -13.04 4.51 -7.23
CA ILE A 7 -13.11 3.40 -8.22
C ILE A 7 -13.12 3.97 -9.63
N ALA A 8 -14.06 4.88 -9.93
CA ALA A 8 -14.19 5.47 -11.26
C ALA A 8 -12.95 6.23 -11.72
N PHE A 9 -12.21 6.83 -10.81
CA PHE A 9 -10.94 7.51 -11.13
C PHE A 9 -9.87 6.47 -11.52
N PHE A 10 -9.62 5.47 -10.67
CA PHE A 10 -8.57 4.49 -10.92
C PHE A 10 -8.89 3.53 -12.07
N ASP A 11 -10.16 3.20 -12.32
CA ASP A 11 -10.58 2.45 -13.50
C ASP A 11 -10.20 3.17 -14.80
N ARG A 12 -10.35 4.51 -14.85
CA ARG A 12 -9.94 5.29 -16.02
C ARG A 12 -8.42 5.35 -16.18
N CYS A 13 -7.67 5.34 -15.08
CA CYS A 13 -6.21 5.43 -15.11
C CYS A 13 -5.54 4.08 -15.44
N ALA A 14 -6.17 2.96 -15.09
CA ALA A 14 -5.58 1.63 -15.15
C ALA A 14 -4.96 1.25 -16.50
N PRO A 15 -5.58 1.53 -17.68
CA PRO A 15 -5.00 1.14 -18.97
C PRO A 15 -3.63 1.77 -19.28
N ASN A 16 -3.36 2.96 -18.73
CA ASN A 16 -2.13 3.71 -19.01
C ASN A 16 -1.18 3.75 -17.78
N TRP A 17 -1.60 3.17 -16.64
CA TRP A 17 -0.91 3.29 -15.36
C TRP A 17 0.57 2.89 -15.41
N ASP A 18 0.86 1.73 -15.99
CA ASP A 18 2.23 1.22 -16.07
C ASP A 18 3.13 2.06 -17.01
N GLY A 19 2.53 2.67 -18.05
CA GLY A 19 3.27 3.52 -18.99
C GLY A 19 3.67 4.88 -18.41
N GLU A 20 2.95 5.36 -17.42
CA GLU A 20 3.21 6.63 -16.74
C GLU A 20 3.99 6.45 -15.42
N LEU A 21 4.25 5.20 -15.04
CA LEU A 21 4.88 4.86 -13.78
C LEU A 21 6.37 5.23 -13.76
N VAL A 22 6.73 6.12 -12.86
CA VAL A 22 8.14 6.43 -12.56
C VAL A 22 8.56 5.68 -11.30
N ARG A 23 9.49 4.73 -11.44
CA ARG A 23 10.04 3.95 -10.33
C ARG A 23 11.39 4.52 -9.88
N ASN A 24 11.58 4.63 -8.58
CA ASN A 24 12.88 4.91 -7.97
C ASN A 24 13.34 3.63 -7.23
N GLU A 25 14.11 2.80 -7.92
CA GLU A 25 14.51 1.47 -7.42
C GLU A 25 15.26 1.53 -6.06
N PRO A 26 16.22 2.46 -5.83
CA PRO A 26 16.86 2.60 -4.52
C PRO A 26 15.88 2.94 -3.40
N VAL A 27 14.90 3.81 -3.66
CA VAL A 27 13.86 4.18 -2.68
C VAL A 27 12.94 3.00 -2.41
N ILE A 28 12.49 2.28 -3.45
CA ILE A 28 11.67 1.08 -3.32
C ILE A 28 12.41 0.03 -2.49
N ALA A 29 13.68 -0.24 -2.78
CA ALA A 29 14.48 -1.18 -2.01
C ALA A 29 14.50 -0.83 -0.52
N LYS A 30 14.77 0.45 -0.18
CA LYS A 30 14.77 0.96 1.20
C LYS A 30 13.39 0.80 1.88
N ILE A 31 12.31 1.11 1.16
CA ILE A 31 10.93 0.94 1.65
C ILE A 31 10.65 -0.53 1.99
N LEU A 32 11.04 -1.45 1.12
CA LEU A 32 10.83 -2.88 1.32
C LEU A 32 11.68 -3.44 2.46
N ASP A 33 12.93 -2.97 2.61
CA ASP A 33 13.82 -3.35 3.72
C ASP A 33 13.23 -2.90 5.06
N ASN A 34 12.82 -1.63 5.18
CA ASN A 34 12.17 -1.08 6.36
C ASN A 34 10.83 -1.79 6.65
N GLY A 35 10.08 -2.16 5.59
CA GLY A 35 8.84 -2.93 5.67
C GLY A 35 9.04 -4.38 6.08
N GLY A 36 10.29 -4.86 6.18
CA GLY A 36 10.62 -6.22 6.60
C GLY A 36 10.31 -7.28 5.54
N ILE A 37 10.33 -6.90 4.26
CA ILE A 37 10.10 -7.84 3.14
C ILE A 37 11.32 -8.74 2.97
N ARG A 38 11.15 -10.03 3.22
CA ARG A 38 12.19 -11.06 3.23
C ARG A 38 11.66 -12.42 2.74
N PRO A 39 12.54 -13.39 2.47
CA PRO A 39 12.11 -14.73 2.05
C PRO A 39 11.15 -15.39 3.03
N GLY A 40 10.19 -16.14 2.49
CA GLY A 40 9.31 -17.04 3.23
C GLY A 40 8.13 -16.39 3.95
N ILE A 41 7.91 -15.08 3.85
CA ILE A 41 6.77 -14.38 4.45
C ILE A 41 5.56 -14.32 3.51
N ASP A 42 4.36 -14.15 4.11
CA ASP A 42 3.12 -13.82 3.40
C ASP A 42 2.89 -12.31 3.44
N VAL A 43 2.71 -11.70 2.27
CA VAL A 43 2.53 -10.25 2.11
C VAL A 43 1.10 -9.92 1.69
N LEU A 44 0.48 -8.92 2.33
CA LEU A 44 -0.71 -8.23 1.86
C LEU A 44 -0.30 -6.89 1.24
N ASP A 45 -0.50 -6.73 -0.06
CA ASP A 45 -0.27 -5.49 -0.80
C ASP A 45 -1.60 -4.76 -0.95
N VAL A 46 -1.75 -3.65 -0.24
CA VAL A 46 -3.00 -2.90 -0.06
C VAL A 46 -3.09 -1.76 -1.05
N ALA A 47 -4.21 -1.69 -1.78
CA ALA A 47 -4.37 -0.83 -2.95
C ALA A 47 -3.23 -1.06 -3.95
N CYS A 48 -3.04 -2.33 -4.30
CA CYS A 48 -1.89 -2.80 -5.09
C CYS A 48 -1.85 -2.26 -6.53
N GLY A 49 -2.95 -1.63 -6.98
CA GLY A 49 -3.08 -1.11 -8.33
C GLY A 49 -2.86 -2.22 -9.36
N THR A 50 -2.03 -1.92 -10.34
CA THR A 50 -1.63 -2.89 -11.38
C THR A 50 -0.54 -3.87 -10.90
N GLY A 51 -0.25 -3.92 -9.60
CA GLY A 51 0.76 -4.82 -9.01
C GLY A 51 2.19 -4.28 -9.07
N VAL A 52 2.36 -2.98 -8.84
CA VAL A 52 3.62 -2.24 -9.00
C VAL A 52 4.79 -2.84 -8.21
N LEU A 53 4.56 -3.36 -7.00
CA LEU A 53 5.59 -3.95 -6.13
C LEU A 53 5.65 -5.49 -6.19
N ILE A 54 4.74 -6.16 -6.91
CA ILE A 54 4.73 -7.62 -6.97
C ILE A 54 6.06 -8.21 -7.47
N PRO A 55 6.72 -7.67 -8.53
CA PRO A 55 8.02 -8.17 -8.96
C PRO A 55 9.08 -8.11 -7.86
N ASP A 56 9.06 -7.03 -7.06
CA ASP A 56 10.02 -6.82 -5.98
C ASP A 56 9.80 -7.82 -4.84
N TYR A 57 8.56 -8.12 -4.47
CA TYR A 57 8.24 -9.15 -3.48
C TYR A 57 8.72 -10.53 -3.95
N LEU A 58 8.41 -10.90 -5.20
CA LEU A 58 8.80 -12.19 -5.77
C LEU A 58 10.32 -12.33 -5.86
N SER A 59 11.04 -11.28 -6.26
CA SER A 59 12.51 -11.28 -6.33
C SER A 59 13.17 -11.47 -4.96
N ARG A 60 12.49 -11.05 -3.87
CA ARG A 60 12.92 -11.23 -2.48
C ARG A 60 12.53 -12.60 -1.89
N GLY A 61 11.90 -13.47 -2.69
CA GLY A 61 11.55 -14.84 -2.29
C GLY A 61 10.45 -14.92 -1.24
N VAL A 62 9.49 -14.00 -1.23
CA VAL A 62 8.31 -14.12 -0.36
C VAL A 62 7.54 -15.40 -0.66
N ARG A 63 6.89 -16.00 0.35
CA ARG A 63 6.11 -17.22 0.17
C ARG A 63 4.87 -16.97 -0.67
N SER A 64 4.13 -15.90 -0.38
CA SER A 64 2.95 -15.51 -1.14
C SER A 64 2.71 -14.02 -1.10
N VAL A 65 2.04 -13.51 -2.14
CA VAL A 65 1.52 -12.15 -2.23
C VAL A 65 0.02 -12.21 -2.39
N THR A 66 -0.72 -11.49 -1.55
CA THR A 66 -2.13 -11.18 -1.78
C THR A 66 -2.23 -9.69 -2.07
N GLY A 67 -2.53 -9.33 -3.32
CA GLY A 67 -2.84 -7.95 -3.71
C GLY A 67 -4.34 -7.71 -3.59
N ILE A 68 -4.74 -6.58 -2.99
CA ILE A 68 -6.13 -6.14 -2.94
C ILE A 68 -6.24 -4.70 -3.45
N ASP A 69 -7.19 -4.46 -4.35
CA ASP A 69 -7.51 -3.12 -4.84
C ASP A 69 -9.01 -2.96 -5.02
N ILE A 70 -9.53 -1.77 -4.79
CA ILE A 70 -10.97 -1.48 -4.92
C ILE A 70 -11.39 -1.32 -6.40
N SER A 71 -10.43 -1.01 -7.31
CA SER A 71 -10.66 -0.84 -8.74
C SER A 71 -10.62 -2.19 -9.47
N PRO A 72 -11.72 -2.65 -10.08
CA PRO A 72 -11.71 -3.86 -10.90
C PRO A 72 -10.77 -3.79 -12.10
N GLU A 73 -10.58 -2.61 -12.71
CA GLU A 73 -9.68 -2.46 -13.85
C GLU A 73 -8.20 -2.54 -13.44
N MET A 74 -7.82 -2.00 -12.27
CA MET A 74 -6.49 -2.20 -11.71
C MET A 74 -6.19 -3.68 -11.50
N ILE A 75 -7.11 -4.41 -10.87
CA ILE A 75 -6.96 -5.86 -10.64
C ILE A 75 -6.92 -6.63 -11.96
N ARG A 76 -7.72 -6.26 -12.96
CA ARG A 76 -7.68 -6.88 -14.29
C ARG A 76 -6.30 -6.71 -14.94
N CYS A 77 -5.71 -5.51 -14.87
CA CYS A 77 -4.36 -5.25 -15.37
C CYS A 77 -3.29 -6.05 -14.60
N ALA A 78 -3.40 -6.12 -13.27
CA ALA A 78 -2.48 -6.91 -12.43
C ALA A 78 -2.57 -8.40 -12.77
N ALA A 79 -3.78 -8.96 -12.88
CA ALA A 79 -3.99 -10.38 -13.16
C ALA A 79 -3.42 -10.82 -14.53
N ALA A 80 -3.43 -9.93 -15.50
CA ALA A 80 -2.83 -10.20 -16.81
C ALA A 80 -1.29 -10.32 -16.74
N LYS A 81 -0.64 -9.71 -15.73
CA LYS A 81 0.81 -9.69 -15.57
C LYS A 81 1.33 -10.78 -14.62
N PHE A 82 0.54 -11.17 -13.64
CA PHE A 82 0.99 -12.02 -12.52
C PHE A 82 0.15 -13.30 -12.40
N PRO A 83 0.37 -14.30 -13.30
CA PRO A 83 -0.34 -15.58 -13.27
C PRO A 83 0.25 -16.60 -12.28
N GLN A 84 1.26 -16.23 -11.48
CA GLN A 84 1.98 -17.15 -10.58
C GLN A 84 1.03 -17.66 -9.48
N GLU A 85 1.12 -18.95 -9.13
CA GLU A 85 0.28 -19.60 -8.12
C GLU A 85 0.41 -18.96 -6.71
N ASN A 86 1.57 -18.38 -6.41
CA ASN A 86 1.81 -17.69 -5.15
C ASN A 86 1.40 -16.20 -5.14
N VAL A 87 0.74 -15.71 -6.22
CA VAL A 87 0.14 -14.37 -6.30
C VAL A 87 -1.37 -14.50 -6.37
N ARG A 88 -2.06 -13.96 -5.38
CA ARG A 88 -3.53 -13.88 -5.34
C ARG A 88 -3.96 -12.43 -5.45
N LEU A 89 -4.86 -12.13 -6.38
CA LEU A 89 -5.38 -10.79 -6.62
C LEU A 89 -6.87 -10.73 -6.29
N LEU A 90 -7.26 -9.76 -5.49
CA LEU A 90 -8.62 -9.57 -4.98
C LEU A 90 -9.14 -8.19 -5.36
N CYS A 91 -10.30 -8.14 -6.02
CA CYS A 91 -11.03 -6.89 -6.18
C CYS A 91 -11.93 -6.67 -4.96
N GLY A 92 -11.68 -5.61 -4.20
CA GLY A 92 -12.47 -5.33 -3.00
C GLY A 92 -11.92 -4.23 -2.12
N ASP A 93 -12.70 -3.88 -1.13
CA ASP A 93 -12.38 -2.87 -0.13
C ASP A 93 -11.69 -3.54 1.07
N VAL A 94 -10.42 -3.23 1.28
CA VAL A 94 -9.62 -3.78 2.39
C VAL A 94 -10.21 -3.47 3.77
N GLU A 95 -10.92 -2.36 3.92
CA GLU A 95 -11.54 -1.98 5.20
C GLU A 95 -12.69 -2.90 5.62
N THR A 96 -13.20 -3.73 4.70
CA THR A 96 -14.31 -4.66 4.95
C THR A 96 -14.00 -6.08 4.49
N ALA A 97 -12.84 -6.29 3.86
CA ALA A 97 -12.43 -7.59 3.37
C ALA A 97 -12.19 -8.58 4.52
N SER A 98 -12.57 -9.83 4.28
CA SER A 98 -12.21 -10.96 5.14
C SER A 98 -11.17 -11.82 4.43
N PHE A 99 -10.10 -12.15 5.15
CA PHE A 99 -9.03 -13.00 4.63
C PHE A 99 -9.09 -14.38 5.30
N ASP A 100 -8.79 -15.43 4.54
CA ASP A 100 -8.70 -16.81 5.01
C ASP A 100 -7.43 -17.10 5.83
N ARG A 101 -6.52 -16.14 5.88
CA ARG A 101 -5.25 -16.19 6.63
C ARG A 101 -4.84 -14.80 7.11
N GLN A 102 -3.92 -14.76 8.05
CA GLN A 102 -3.23 -13.55 8.47
C GLN A 102 -1.86 -13.46 7.77
N PHE A 103 -1.36 -12.22 7.64
CA PHE A 103 -0.14 -11.88 6.92
C PHE A 103 1.02 -11.57 7.86
N ASP A 104 2.24 -11.79 7.38
CA ASP A 104 3.46 -11.39 8.09
C ASP A 104 3.75 -9.90 7.87
N CYS A 105 3.38 -9.36 6.69
CA CYS A 105 3.54 -7.95 6.35
C CYS A 105 2.32 -7.43 5.60
N CYS A 106 1.88 -6.21 5.95
CA CYS A 106 0.97 -5.38 5.14
C CYS A 106 1.74 -4.17 4.60
N MET A 107 1.66 -3.94 3.30
CA MET A 107 2.24 -2.78 2.61
C MET A 107 1.12 -1.91 2.04
N VAL A 108 1.17 -0.60 2.35
CA VAL A 108 0.35 0.45 1.71
C VAL A 108 1.32 1.37 0.98
N TYR A 109 1.49 1.19 -0.33
CA TYR A 109 2.46 1.94 -1.13
C TYR A 109 1.77 2.91 -2.08
N ASN A 110 2.12 4.21 -1.98
CA ASN A 110 1.56 5.29 -2.81
C ASN A 110 0.02 5.42 -2.79
N ALA A 111 -0.66 4.94 -1.73
CA ALA A 111 -2.11 4.81 -1.71
C ALA A 111 -2.79 5.45 -0.49
N PHE A 112 -2.07 5.66 0.61
CA PHE A 112 -2.64 6.08 1.90
C PHE A 112 -3.57 7.31 1.83
N PRO A 113 -3.31 8.38 1.04
CA PRO A 113 -4.20 9.52 0.92
C PRO A 113 -5.58 9.23 0.31
N HIS A 114 -5.77 8.05 -0.27
CA HIS A 114 -7.06 7.63 -0.85
C HIS A 114 -7.98 6.95 0.17
N PHE A 115 -7.53 6.80 1.42
CA PHE A 115 -8.33 6.28 2.53
C PHE A 115 -8.84 7.42 3.42
N PRO A 116 -10.16 7.75 3.34
CA PRO A 116 -10.71 8.93 4.04
C PRO A 116 -10.78 8.75 5.57
N ASP A 117 -10.77 7.51 6.05
CA ASP A 117 -10.73 7.16 7.48
C ASP A 117 -9.48 6.34 7.80
N PRO A 118 -8.35 7.00 8.10
CA PRO A 118 -7.09 6.31 8.42
C PRO A 118 -7.21 5.36 9.61
N ALA A 119 -8.00 5.71 10.64
CA ALA A 119 -8.14 4.87 11.83
C ALA A 119 -8.85 3.56 11.48
N LYS A 120 -9.88 3.60 10.65
CA LYS A 120 -10.59 2.42 10.16
C LYS A 120 -9.68 1.52 9.32
N LEU A 121 -8.90 2.11 8.40
CA LEU A 121 -7.90 1.37 7.63
C LEU A 121 -6.91 0.66 8.56
N LEU A 122 -6.28 1.39 9.48
CA LEU A 122 -5.27 0.84 10.38
C LEU A 122 -5.81 -0.28 11.27
N ALA A 123 -7.06 -0.17 11.74
CA ALA A 123 -7.73 -1.22 12.50
C ALA A 123 -7.93 -2.50 11.64
N ALA A 124 -8.37 -2.34 10.38
CA ALA A 124 -8.54 -3.46 9.45
C ALA A 124 -7.20 -4.15 9.14
N LEU A 125 -6.13 -3.37 8.92
CA LEU A 125 -4.79 -3.92 8.67
C LEU A 125 -4.21 -4.60 9.91
N ALA A 126 -4.45 -4.05 11.10
CA ALA A 126 -4.07 -4.71 12.35
C ALA A 126 -4.79 -6.07 12.51
N ALA A 127 -6.06 -6.17 12.13
CA ALA A 127 -6.79 -7.44 12.16
C ALA A 127 -6.25 -8.46 11.14
N ALA A 128 -5.82 -8.00 9.97
CA ALA A 128 -5.26 -8.84 8.91
C ALA A 128 -3.84 -9.36 9.21
N LEU A 129 -3.09 -8.69 10.06
CA LEU A 129 -1.72 -9.07 10.43
C LEU A 129 -1.68 -10.12 11.54
N LYS A 130 -0.71 -11.02 11.46
CA LYS A 130 -0.30 -11.90 12.56
C LYS A 130 0.19 -11.06 13.75
N GLN A 131 0.18 -11.65 14.96
CA GLN A 131 0.89 -11.08 16.10
C GLN A 131 2.38 -10.96 15.76
N GLY A 132 2.99 -9.81 16.02
CA GLY A 132 4.36 -9.51 15.59
C GLY A 132 4.51 -9.25 14.07
N GLY A 133 3.41 -9.23 13.31
CA GLY A 133 3.40 -8.86 11.90
C GLY A 133 3.66 -7.37 11.70
N ARG A 134 4.13 -6.98 10.50
CA ARG A 134 4.63 -5.63 10.23
C ARG A 134 3.72 -4.86 9.29
N LEU A 135 3.39 -3.61 9.63
CA LEU A 135 2.72 -2.66 8.75
C LEU A 135 3.73 -1.65 8.24
N SER A 136 3.67 -1.36 6.93
CA SER A 136 4.39 -0.27 6.29
C SER A 136 3.43 0.60 5.49
N VAL A 137 3.38 1.88 5.80
CA VAL A 137 2.71 2.91 5.00
C VAL A 137 3.80 3.77 4.37
N ALA A 138 3.89 3.76 3.04
CA ALA A 138 5.01 4.38 2.33
C ALA A 138 4.62 5.09 1.04
N HIS A 139 5.40 6.10 0.68
CA HIS A 139 5.37 6.76 -0.62
C HIS A 139 6.78 6.87 -1.19
N GLY A 140 6.94 6.54 -2.48
CA GLY A 140 8.19 6.64 -3.24
C GLY A 140 8.55 8.06 -3.66
N MET A 141 7.97 9.07 -3.01
CA MET A 141 8.27 10.48 -3.17
C MET A 141 8.06 11.23 -1.86
N SER A 142 8.69 12.41 -1.72
CA SER A 142 8.52 13.23 -0.52
C SER A 142 7.08 13.77 -0.39
N ARG A 143 6.65 14.01 0.86
CA ARG A 143 5.35 14.63 1.15
C ARG A 143 5.16 15.94 0.38
N ALA A 144 6.18 16.80 0.34
CA ALA A 144 6.11 18.08 -0.37
C ALA A 144 5.92 17.92 -1.89
N LYS A 145 6.44 16.86 -2.51
CA LYS A 145 6.18 16.54 -3.92
C LYS A 145 4.75 16.03 -4.10
N LEU A 146 4.30 15.16 -3.21
CA LEU A 146 2.96 14.59 -3.24
C LEU A 146 1.88 15.68 -3.11
N ASP A 147 2.03 16.61 -2.15
CA ASP A 147 1.10 17.72 -1.95
C ASP A 147 0.95 18.58 -3.22
N ARG A 148 2.06 18.80 -3.95
CA ARG A 148 2.01 19.50 -5.26
C ARG A 148 1.29 18.67 -6.34
N HIS A 149 1.47 17.36 -6.37
CA HIS A 149 0.77 16.48 -7.33
C HIS A 149 -0.74 16.43 -7.07
N HIS A 150 -1.15 16.48 -5.81
CA HIS A 150 -2.56 16.46 -5.44
C HIS A 150 -3.30 17.78 -5.65
N SER A 151 -2.63 18.86 -6.10
CA SER A 151 -3.28 20.11 -6.51
C SER A 151 -4.04 20.01 -7.86
N GLY A 152 -3.96 18.85 -8.57
CA GLY A 152 -4.60 18.58 -9.86
C GLY A 152 -5.85 17.69 -9.77
N ALA A 153 -6.05 16.84 -10.78
CA ALA A 153 -7.23 15.96 -10.90
C ALA A 153 -7.36 14.95 -9.73
N ALA A 154 -6.24 14.53 -9.13
CA ALA A 154 -6.20 13.63 -7.98
C ALA A 154 -6.73 14.26 -6.68
N CYS A 155 -6.87 15.58 -6.61
CA CYS A 155 -7.43 16.30 -5.44
C CYS A 155 -8.84 15.79 -5.06
N LYS A 156 -9.62 15.34 -6.03
CA LYS A 156 -11.00 14.86 -5.80
C LYS A 156 -11.07 13.48 -5.11
N VAL A 157 -9.99 12.72 -5.17
CA VAL A 157 -9.89 11.34 -4.67
C VAL A 157 -8.79 11.17 -3.62
N SER A 158 -8.33 12.26 -2.99
CA SER A 158 -7.27 12.27 -1.98
C SER A 158 -7.60 13.24 -0.86
N VAL A 159 -7.29 12.86 0.38
CA VAL A 159 -7.40 13.72 1.58
C VAL A 159 -6.06 14.38 1.95
N GLY A 160 -5.03 14.20 1.11
CA GLY A 160 -3.67 14.59 1.43
C GLY A 160 -2.92 13.56 2.28
N LEU A 161 -1.59 13.65 2.29
CA LEU A 161 -0.77 12.75 3.09
C LEU A 161 -0.63 13.29 4.52
N MET A 162 -1.05 12.48 5.48
CA MET A 162 -0.92 12.80 6.91
C MET A 162 0.55 13.07 7.27
N PRO A 163 0.85 14.04 8.16
CA PRO A 163 2.19 14.20 8.71
C PRO A 163 2.68 12.90 9.35
N GLU A 164 3.95 12.60 9.18
CA GLU A 164 4.57 11.34 9.62
C GLU A 164 4.42 11.10 11.13
N ASP A 165 4.59 12.14 11.94
CA ASP A 165 4.42 12.05 13.40
C ASP A 165 2.96 11.77 13.78
N ALA A 166 2.00 12.40 13.09
CA ALA A 166 0.58 12.17 13.33
C ALA A 166 0.15 10.75 12.91
N LEU A 167 0.72 10.23 11.80
CA LEU A 167 0.49 8.84 11.42
C LEU A 167 1.11 7.87 12.42
N ALA A 168 2.33 8.15 12.88
CA ALA A 168 3.01 7.32 13.89
C ALA A 168 2.22 7.27 15.21
N GLU A 169 1.70 8.41 15.68
CA GLU A 169 0.83 8.49 16.85
C GLU A 169 -0.44 7.65 16.67
N LEU A 170 -1.10 7.80 15.51
CA LEU A 170 -2.30 7.03 15.22
C LEU A 170 -2.03 5.52 15.13
N MET A 171 -0.94 5.11 14.46
CA MET A 171 -0.49 3.71 14.38
C MET A 171 -0.18 3.15 15.77
N GLY A 172 0.32 3.98 16.69
CA GLY A 172 0.65 3.62 18.07
C GLY A 172 -0.51 3.02 18.88
N ARG A 173 -1.74 3.03 18.38
CA ARG A 173 -2.89 2.33 18.98
C ARG A 173 -2.80 0.80 18.83
N TRP A 174 -2.16 0.31 17.78
CA TRP A 174 -2.08 -1.11 17.43
C TRP A 174 -0.66 -1.63 17.24
N PHE A 175 0.29 -0.72 16.99
CA PHE A 175 1.65 -1.05 16.55
C PHE A 175 2.70 -0.40 17.45
N ASP A 176 3.82 -1.07 17.63
CA ASP A 176 5.07 -0.47 18.11
C ASP A 176 5.78 0.11 16.90
N VAL A 177 5.70 1.45 16.73
CA VAL A 177 6.30 2.18 15.60
C VAL A 177 7.80 2.31 15.83
N ASP A 178 8.59 1.93 14.81
CA ASP A 178 10.06 1.89 14.88
C ASP A 178 10.75 2.55 13.67
N VAL A 179 10.00 2.88 12.61
CA VAL A 179 10.49 3.62 11.44
C VAL A 179 9.59 4.80 11.17
N ILE A 180 10.18 6.00 11.14
CA ILE A 180 9.55 7.24 10.70
C ILE A 180 10.54 7.93 9.78
N VAL A 181 10.21 8.05 8.50
CA VAL A 181 11.00 8.71 7.47
C VAL A 181 10.12 9.68 6.69
N SER A 182 10.56 10.94 6.60
CA SER A 182 9.93 11.95 5.75
C SER A 182 11.04 12.88 5.26
N ASP A 183 11.63 12.53 4.12
CA ASP A 183 12.77 13.24 3.56
C ASP A 183 12.49 13.79 2.14
N ALA A 184 13.51 14.20 1.41
CA ALA A 184 13.37 14.76 0.07
C ALA A 184 12.98 13.70 -0.99
N GLU A 185 13.11 12.41 -0.68
CA GLU A 185 12.95 11.31 -1.63
C GLU A 185 11.75 10.43 -1.32
N MET A 186 11.43 10.22 -0.03
CA MET A 186 10.40 9.28 0.37
C MET A 186 9.66 9.70 1.65
N TYR A 187 8.54 9.05 1.87
CA TYR A 187 7.79 9.07 3.12
C TYR A 187 7.54 7.62 3.55
N GLN A 188 7.74 7.31 4.84
CA GLN A 188 7.43 5.98 5.37
C GLN A 188 7.23 6.00 6.88
N VAL A 189 6.19 5.30 7.34
CA VAL A 189 5.97 4.95 8.75
C VAL A 189 5.76 3.44 8.82
N CYS A 190 6.58 2.76 9.65
CA CYS A 190 6.43 1.32 9.89
C CYS A 190 6.29 1.02 11.38
N GLY A 191 5.62 -0.08 11.68
CA GLY A 191 5.49 -0.60 13.02
C GLY A 191 5.15 -2.08 13.06
N THR A 192 5.45 -2.70 14.19
CA THR A 192 5.18 -4.12 14.47
C THR A 192 3.91 -4.24 15.31
N LYS A 193 2.98 -5.11 14.91
CA LYS A 193 1.73 -5.37 15.65
C LYS A 193 2.03 -5.91 17.05
N ARG A 194 1.42 -5.27 18.05
CA ARG A 194 1.47 -5.72 19.44
C ARG A 194 0.70 -7.01 19.64
#